data_1dd8b35d76991bfbd06471e1cf65a397
#
_entry.id   1dd8b35d76991bfbd06471e1cf65a397
#
_cell.length_a   1.000
_cell.length_b   1.000
_cell.length_c   1.000
_cell.angle_alpha   90.00
_cell.angle_beta   90.00
_cell.angle_gamma   90.00
#
_symmetry.space_group_name_H-M   'P 1'
#
loop_
_entity.id
_entity.type
_entity.pdbx_description
1 polymer ?
#
loop_
_entity_poly.entity_id
_entity_poly.type
_entity_poly.pdbx_seq_one_letter_code
_entity_poly.pdbx_strand_id
1 'polypeptide(L)'
;MQDLRVGLVTKEWPPQVYGGAGVHVVQLTQALRNQPNIRVDVHCFGGARSDAFGYETPKDFQSSNPALQALATDLAIANQLEGIDVVHSHTWYANFAGFTANLLHGIPHVVSAHSLEPLRPWKAEQLGGGYRISSWAEQSAYEAANAIIAVSDGMKADVLKAYPNVDPNKVVTIRNGVDVTRFAPNHQTDAQSKYGITGRYAIFVGRITRQKGLAHLLRAWKKVSAEYGLVLAAGSPDEPGIGAEVAGLIEELQRERKNVWWIKEMAPHDELTSLLTGADLFLCPSIYEPLGIVHLEAMGCETAVLASRVGGIPEVVEDNETGRLVDYNANNIDKFENDFANQIEELMSNPSLLQSMGKAGRIRAEKHFGWDAVAKETIELYKKVIR
;
A
#
# COMPACT_ATOMS: atom_id res chain seq x y z
N MET A 1 -4.02 30.88 -18.51
CA MET A 1 -4.96 29.79 -18.25
C MET A 1 -5.14 29.74 -16.72
N GLN A 2 -6.35 29.57 -16.24
CA GLN A 2 -6.60 29.42 -14.80
C GLN A 2 -6.04 28.08 -14.35
N ASP A 3 -5.42 28.04 -13.16
CA ASP A 3 -4.90 26.77 -12.62
C ASP A 3 -6.03 25.80 -12.36
N LEU A 4 -5.82 24.52 -12.68
CA LEU A 4 -6.71 23.42 -12.35
C LEU A 4 -6.72 23.23 -10.83
N ARG A 5 -7.89 23.38 -10.19
CA ARG A 5 -8.05 23.24 -8.74
C ARG A 5 -8.55 21.84 -8.38
N VAL A 6 -7.73 21.08 -7.68
CA VAL A 6 -8.03 19.72 -7.24
C VAL A 6 -8.28 19.69 -5.74
N GLY A 7 -9.44 19.22 -5.32
CA GLY A 7 -9.73 18.85 -3.93
C GLY A 7 -9.35 17.40 -3.69
N LEU A 8 -8.23 17.15 -3.07
CA LEU A 8 -7.80 15.79 -2.75
C LEU A 8 -8.28 15.42 -1.35
N VAL A 9 -9.07 14.34 -1.25
CA VAL A 9 -9.68 13.92 0.02
C VAL A 9 -9.09 12.61 0.50
N THR A 10 -8.62 12.59 1.75
CA THR A 10 -7.96 11.42 2.35
C THR A 10 -8.19 11.32 3.86
N LYS A 11 -8.14 10.11 4.40
CA LYS A 11 -8.09 9.93 5.86
C LYS A 11 -6.69 10.20 6.41
N GLU A 12 -5.66 9.74 5.69
CA GLU A 12 -4.27 9.77 6.16
C GLU A 12 -3.52 10.95 5.54
N TRP A 13 -2.91 11.78 6.42
CA TRP A 13 -2.01 12.87 6.04
C TRP A 13 -0.96 13.08 7.14
N PRO A 14 0.26 13.51 6.82
CA PRO A 14 1.30 13.73 7.82
C PRO A 14 0.83 14.62 8.99
N PRO A 15 1.24 14.31 10.22
CA PRO A 15 2.16 13.23 10.63
C PRO A 15 1.50 11.84 10.78
N GLN A 16 0.22 11.69 10.51
CA GLN A 16 -0.57 10.48 10.74
C GLN A 16 -0.72 9.67 9.43
N VAL A 17 0.37 9.04 9.01
CA VAL A 17 0.40 8.12 7.86
C VAL A 17 0.81 6.75 8.35
N TYR A 18 -0.02 5.72 8.12
CA TYR A 18 0.23 4.36 8.62
C TYR A 18 0.06 3.27 7.56
N GLY A 19 -0.42 3.59 6.37
CA GLY A 19 -0.68 2.61 5.30
C GLY A 19 -0.14 3.02 3.95
N GLY A 20 -0.06 2.06 3.02
CA GLY A 20 0.39 2.32 1.65
C GLY A 20 -0.47 3.35 0.90
N ALA A 21 -1.78 3.41 1.19
CA ALA A 21 -2.66 4.43 0.62
C ALA A 21 -2.25 5.85 1.07
N GLY A 22 -1.94 6.03 2.36
CA GLY A 22 -1.47 7.32 2.87
C GLY A 22 -0.13 7.74 2.26
N VAL A 23 0.81 6.80 2.13
CA VAL A 23 2.10 7.04 1.45
C VAL A 23 1.86 7.46 -0.01
N HIS A 24 0.99 6.74 -0.73
CA HIS A 24 0.60 7.11 -2.10
C HIS A 24 0.05 8.54 -2.17
N VAL A 25 -0.90 8.89 -1.30
CA VAL A 25 -1.54 10.22 -1.32
C VAL A 25 -0.52 11.34 -1.11
N VAL A 26 0.40 11.17 -0.17
CA VAL A 26 1.47 12.15 0.09
C VAL A 26 2.35 12.33 -1.14
N GLN A 27 2.83 11.24 -1.71
CA GLN A 27 3.74 11.27 -2.86
C GLN A 27 3.05 11.79 -4.13
N LEU A 28 1.82 11.34 -4.41
CA LEU A 28 1.02 11.86 -5.51
C LEU A 28 0.77 13.36 -5.38
N THR A 29 0.42 13.83 -4.17
CA THR A 29 0.18 15.25 -3.92
C THR A 29 1.44 16.08 -4.20
N GLN A 30 2.59 15.62 -3.73
CA GLN A 30 3.87 16.30 -3.99
C GLN A 30 4.16 16.34 -5.48
N ALA A 31 3.99 15.22 -6.18
CA ALA A 31 4.21 15.14 -7.63
C ALA A 31 3.24 16.04 -8.43
N LEU A 32 1.96 16.09 -8.02
CA LEU A 32 0.97 16.98 -8.63
C LEU A 32 1.31 18.47 -8.39
N ARG A 33 1.67 18.83 -7.16
CA ARG A 33 2.06 20.22 -6.82
C ARG A 33 3.31 20.69 -7.55
N ASN A 34 4.16 19.76 -8.01
CA ASN A 34 5.33 20.07 -8.84
C ASN A 34 4.99 20.29 -10.33
N GLN A 35 3.76 19.98 -10.76
CA GLN A 35 3.35 20.23 -12.15
C GLN A 35 2.86 21.67 -12.34
N PRO A 36 3.05 22.27 -13.53
CA PRO A 36 2.55 23.61 -13.81
C PRO A 36 1.02 23.64 -13.95
N ASN A 37 0.43 24.79 -13.61
CA ASN A 37 -1.01 25.08 -13.81
C ASN A 37 -1.96 24.13 -13.07
N ILE A 38 -1.54 23.64 -11.90
CA ILE A 38 -2.37 22.84 -11.00
C ILE A 38 -2.21 23.33 -9.56
N ARG A 39 -3.31 23.41 -8.85
CA ARG A 39 -3.36 23.66 -7.42
C ARG A 39 -4.04 22.50 -6.73
N VAL A 40 -3.39 21.90 -5.72
CA VAL A 40 -3.93 20.77 -4.94
C VAL A 40 -4.18 21.23 -3.52
N ASP A 41 -5.45 21.32 -3.16
CA ASP A 41 -5.95 21.57 -1.82
C ASP A 41 -6.26 20.19 -1.18
N VAL A 42 -5.53 19.85 -0.11
CA VAL A 42 -5.71 18.57 0.59
C VAL A 42 -6.71 18.73 1.73
N HIS A 43 -7.70 17.87 1.76
CA HIS A 43 -8.72 17.77 2.81
C HIS A 43 -8.54 16.42 3.54
N CYS A 44 -8.15 16.45 4.81
CA CYS A 44 -7.83 15.23 5.54
C CYS A 44 -8.54 15.14 6.89
N PHE A 45 -8.66 13.93 7.41
CA PHE A 45 -9.22 13.70 8.74
C PHE A 45 -8.25 14.16 9.83
N GLY A 46 -8.80 14.58 10.96
CA GLY A 46 -8.08 15.06 12.14
C GLY A 46 -7.87 16.57 12.16
N GLY A 47 -7.08 17.06 13.12
CA GLY A 47 -6.89 18.49 13.36
C GLY A 47 -6.18 19.23 12.21
N ALA A 48 -6.11 20.55 12.31
CA ALA A 48 -5.50 21.43 11.31
C ALA A 48 -4.05 21.06 11.00
N ARG A 49 -3.63 21.27 9.75
CA ARG A 49 -2.28 21.09 9.23
C ARG A 49 -1.80 22.40 8.59
N SER A 50 -0.50 22.57 8.47
CA SER A 50 0.08 23.75 7.81
C SER A 50 -0.12 23.73 6.29
N ASP A 51 -0.30 22.54 5.70
CA ASP A 51 -0.34 22.28 4.25
C ASP A 51 -1.60 21.53 3.79
N ALA A 52 -2.57 21.35 4.70
CA ALA A 52 -3.83 20.66 4.43
C ALA A 52 -4.96 21.18 5.35
N PHE A 53 -6.18 21.09 4.87
CA PHE A 53 -7.39 21.34 5.66
C PHE A 53 -7.71 20.09 6.48
N GLY A 54 -7.65 20.19 7.81
CA GLY A 54 -7.95 19.09 8.71
C GLY A 54 -9.38 19.18 9.26
N TYR A 55 -10.06 18.03 9.32
CA TYR A 55 -11.45 17.91 9.77
C TYR A 55 -11.54 16.90 10.90
N GLU A 56 -11.85 17.39 12.10
CA GLU A 56 -12.15 16.52 13.23
C GLU A 56 -13.56 15.94 13.07
N THR A 57 -13.77 14.75 13.62
CA THR A 57 -15.11 14.16 13.69
C THR A 57 -16.03 15.11 14.48
N PRO A 58 -17.21 15.48 13.92
CA PRO A 58 -18.18 16.33 14.62
C PRO A 58 -18.51 15.79 16.03
N LYS A 59 -18.66 16.68 17.00
CA LYS A 59 -18.77 16.35 18.44
C LYS A 59 -19.86 15.30 18.72
N ASP A 60 -21.01 15.42 18.07
CA ASP A 60 -22.16 14.51 18.26
C ASP A 60 -21.88 13.09 17.78
N PHE A 61 -20.83 12.87 16.99
CA PHE A 61 -20.44 11.56 16.43
C PHE A 61 -19.19 10.96 17.05
N GLN A 62 -18.46 11.66 17.95
CA GLN A 62 -17.19 11.20 18.50
C GLN A 62 -17.29 9.89 19.30
N SER A 63 -18.45 9.58 19.87
CA SER A 63 -18.73 8.32 20.57
C SER A 63 -19.42 7.26 19.69
N SER A 64 -19.69 7.57 18.43
CA SER A 64 -20.40 6.69 17.51
C SER A 64 -19.50 5.58 16.93
N ASN A 65 -20.12 4.63 16.22
CA ASN A 65 -19.38 3.64 15.46
C ASN A 65 -18.38 4.32 14.48
N PRO A 66 -17.14 3.80 14.33
CA PRO A 66 -16.12 4.40 13.47
C PRO A 66 -16.57 4.70 12.03
N ALA A 67 -17.49 3.89 11.46
CA ALA A 67 -18.02 4.16 10.13
C ALA A 67 -18.92 5.39 10.11
N LEU A 68 -19.72 5.63 11.15
CA LEU A 68 -20.52 6.85 11.25
C LEU A 68 -19.66 8.08 11.49
N GLN A 69 -18.57 7.95 12.27
CA GLN A 69 -17.59 9.02 12.43
C GLN A 69 -16.99 9.43 11.08
N ALA A 70 -16.62 8.45 10.25
CA ALA A 70 -16.07 8.70 8.92
C ALA A 70 -17.09 9.47 8.04
N LEU A 71 -18.33 8.97 7.93
CA LEU A 71 -19.36 9.64 7.13
C LEU A 71 -19.67 11.06 7.61
N ALA A 72 -19.71 11.29 8.93
CA ALA A 72 -19.94 12.62 9.48
C ALA A 72 -18.80 13.60 9.13
N THR A 73 -17.55 13.11 9.14
CA THR A 73 -16.39 13.88 8.71
C THR A 73 -16.43 14.16 7.21
N ASP A 74 -16.82 13.17 6.39
CA ASP A 74 -16.98 13.33 4.95
C ASP A 74 -18.02 14.38 4.57
N LEU A 75 -19.15 14.46 5.27
CA LEU A 75 -20.14 15.49 5.06
C LEU A 75 -19.61 16.89 5.37
N ALA A 76 -18.81 17.02 6.44
CA ALA A 76 -18.15 18.29 6.77
C ALA A 76 -17.13 18.68 5.69
N ILE A 77 -16.38 17.74 5.13
CA ILE A 77 -15.45 17.97 4.02
C ILE A 77 -16.24 18.40 2.77
N ALA A 78 -17.25 17.65 2.37
CA ALA A 78 -18.03 17.91 1.16
C ALA A 78 -18.60 19.34 1.11
N ASN A 79 -19.06 19.85 2.25
CA ASN A 79 -19.56 21.22 2.38
C ASN A 79 -18.49 22.31 2.13
N GLN A 80 -17.20 21.98 2.17
CA GLN A 80 -16.09 22.93 1.97
C GLN A 80 -15.42 22.80 0.60
N LEU A 81 -15.91 21.92 -0.27
CA LEU A 81 -15.32 21.66 -1.59
C LEU A 81 -15.87 22.58 -2.70
N GLU A 82 -16.64 23.61 -2.37
CA GLU A 82 -17.14 24.55 -3.36
C GLU A 82 -16.01 25.26 -4.10
N GLY A 83 -16.16 25.41 -5.44
CA GLY A 83 -15.19 26.08 -6.30
C GLY A 83 -13.93 25.26 -6.62
N ILE A 84 -13.95 23.96 -6.37
CA ILE A 84 -12.97 22.97 -6.83
C ILE A 84 -13.39 22.48 -8.22
N ASP A 85 -12.44 22.25 -9.15
CA ASP A 85 -12.73 21.77 -10.50
C ASP A 85 -12.91 20.25 -10.56
N VAL A 86 -12.21 19.51 -9.69
CA VAL A 86 -12.30 18.04 -9.55
C VAL A 86 -12.00 17.60 -8.14
N VAL A 87 -12.79 16.67 -7.61
CA VAL A 87 -12.51 16.02 -6.32
C VAL A 87 -11.89 14.65 -6.58
N HIS A 88 -10.77 14.37 -5.91
CA HIS A 88 -10.11 13.06 -5.94
C HIS A 88 -10.04 12.46 -4.54
N SER A 89 -10.75 11.36 -4.32
CA SER A 89 -10.82 10.70 -3.02
C SER A 89 -10.06 9.38 -2.98
N HIS A 90 -9.54 9.06 -1.80
CA HIS A 90 -8.72 7.88 -1.56
C HIS A 90 -9.25 7.05 -0.40
N THR A 91 -9.54 5.78 -0.64
CA THR A 91 -10.15 4.80 0.26
C THR A 91 -11.60 5.12 0.62
N TRP A 92 -12.35 4.09 1.08
CA TRP A 92 -13.75 4.25 1.46
C TRP A 92 -13.99 5.31 2.54
N TYR A 93 -12.98 5.55 3.40
CA TYR A 93 -13.06 6.56 4.46
C TYR A 93 -13.31 7.97 3.94
N ALA A 94 -12.87 8.28 2.73
CA ALA A 94 -12.95 9.61 2.11
C ALA A 94 -13.80 9.64 0.83
N ASN A 95 -14.21 8.47 0.34
CA ASN A 95 -14.96 8.38 -0.91
C ASN A 95 -16.33 9.02 -0.81
N PHE A 96 -16.95 8.98 0.37
CA PHE A 96 -18.27 9.56 0.57
C PHE A 96 -18.25 11.10 0.52
N ALA A 97 -17.14 11.74 0.89
CA ALA A 97 -16.99 13.19 0.72
C ALA A 97 -17.02 13.59 -0.77
N GLY A 98 -16.24 12.88 -1.61
CA GLY A 98 -16.24 13.13 -3.06
C GLY A 98 -17.58 12.84 -3.71
N PHE A 99 -18.23 11.74 -3.34
CA PHE A 99 -19.59 11.40 -3.80
C PHE A 99 -20.60 12.48 -3.45
N THR A 100 -20.60 12.94 -2.19
CA THR A 100 -21.53 13.97 -1.73
C THR A 100 -21.24 15.32 -2.38
N ALA A 101 -19.96 15.70 -2.56
CA ALA A 101 -19.58 16.93 -3.26
C ALA A 101 -20.01 16.91 -4.74
N ASN A 102 -19.93 15.77 -5.40
CA ASN A 102 -20.46 15.61 -6.76
C ASN A 102 -21.96 15.87 -6.81
N LEU A 103 -22.73 15.29 -5.89
CA LEU A 103 -24.19 15.51 -5.83
C LEU A 103 -24.56 16.95 -5.45
N LEU A 104 -23.85 17.55 -4.51
CA LEU A 104 -24.19 18.87 -3.96
C LEU A 104 -23.75 20.01 -4.87
N HIS A 105 -22.55 19.94 -5.44
CA HIS A 105 -21.92 21.03 -6.18
C HIS A 105 -21.73 20.72 -7.67
N GLY A 106 -22.06 19.49 -8.14
CA GLY A 106 -21.84 19.08 -9.53
C GLY A 106 -20.36 18.90 -9.89
N ILE A 107 -19.46 18.80 -8.91
CA ILE A 107 -18.02 18.68 -9.12
C ILE A 107 -17.70 17.25 -9.57
N PRO A 108 -16.96 17.02 -10.67
CA PRO A 108 -16.51 15.69 -11.06
C PRO A 108 -15.75 14.98 -9.96
N HIS A 109 -16.08 13.71 -9.71
CA HIS A 109 -15.46 12.88 -8.68
C HIS A 109 -14.60 11.77 -9.30
N VAL A 110 -13.33 11.73 -8.93
CA VAL A 110 -12.37 10.66 -9.23
C VAL A 110 -12.09 9.87 -7.96
N VAL A 111 -12.11 8.55 -8.05
CA VAL A 111 -11.82 7.63 -6.93
C VAL A 111 -10.55 6.86 -7.22
N SER A 112 -9.62 6.80 -6.27
CA SER A 112 -8.49 5.83 -6.33
C SER A 112 -8.80 4.57 -5.54
N ALA A 113 -8.76 3.43 -6.25
CA ALA A 113 -8.95 2.10 -5.71
C ALA A 113 -7.64 1.55 -5.13
N HIS A 114 -7.41 1.75 -3.82
CA HIS A 114 -6.25 1.20 -3.10
C HIS A 114 -6.52 -0.18 -2.50
N SER A 115 -7.77 -0.52 -2.28
CA SER A 115 -8.29 -1.79 -1.79
C SER A 115 -9.81 -1.73 -1.86
N LEU A 116 -10.48 -2.87 -1.86
CA LEU A 116 -11.95 -2.96 -1.92
C LEU A 116 -12.48 -3.64 -0.68
N GLU A 117 -13.53 -3.08 -0.09
CA GLU A 117 -14.17 -3.68 1.11
C GLU A 117 -14.65 -5.13 0.87
N PRO A 118 -15.27 -5.50 -0.27
CA PRO A 118 -15.68 -6.88 -0.52
C PRO A 118 -14.52 -7.90 -0.55
N LEU A 119 -13.29 -7.45 -0.84
CA LEU A 119 -12.11 -8.31 -0.86
C LEU A 119 -11.38 -8.38 0.50
N ARG A 120 -11.94 -7.74 1.51
CA ARG A 120 -11.40 -7.71 2.89
C ARG A 120 -12.47 -8.09 3.92
N PRO A 121 -13.08 -9.27 3.82
CA PRO A 121 -14.20 -9.68 4.69
C PRO A 121 -13.84 -9.69 6.18
N TRP A 122 -12.56 -9.88 6.52
CA TRP A 122 -12.06 -9.79 7.90
C TRP A 122 -12.24 -8.40 8.52
N LYS A 123 -12.45 -7.34 7.72
CA LYS A 123 -12.80 -6.00 8.21
C LYS A 123 -14.10 -5.95 9.00
N ALA A 124 -15.00 -6.92 8.78
CA ALA A 124 -16.21 -7.04 9.57
C ALA A 124 -15.91 -7.27 11.07
N GLU A 125 -14.80 -7.94 11.41
CA GLU A 125 -14.35 -8.11 12.79
C GLU A 125 -13.95 -6.78 13.44
N GLN A 126 -13.37 -5.85 12.65
CA GLN A 126 -12.91 -4.54 13.12
C GLN A 126 -14.04 -3.51 13.24
N LEU A 127 -14.94 -3.48 12.27
CA LEU A 127 -15.98 -2.47 12.14
C LEU A 127 -17.35 -2.92 12.68
N GLY A 128 -17.53 -4.24 12.93
CA GLY A 128 -18.81 -4.79 13.32
C GLY A 128 -19.92 -4.41 12.35
N GLY A 129 -21.03 -3.85 12.84
CA GLY A 129 -22.14 -3.36 11.99
C GLY A 129 -21.73 -2.23 11.03
N GLY A 130 -20.64 -1.52 11.32
CA GLY A 130 -20.09 -0.46 10.46
C GLY A 130 -19.54 -0.98 9.13
N TYR A 131 -19.20 -2.28 9.03
CA TYR A 131 -18.74 -2.87 7.77
C TYR A 131 -19.78 -2.80 6.64
N ARG A 132 -21.07 -2.91 6.97
CA ARG A 132 -22.15 -2.73 5.98
C ARG A 132 -22.24 -1.28 5.50
N ILE A 133 -21.93 -0.33 6.39
CA ILE A 133 -21.91 1.09 6.05
C ILE A 133 -20.71 1.40 5.16
N SER A 134 -19.51 0.92 5.50
CA SER A 134 -18.31 1.13 4.69
C SER A 134 -18.45 0.54 3.29
N SER A 135 -18.97 -0.70 3.19
CA SER A 135 -19.23 -1.36 1.91
C SER A 135 -20.26 -0.62 1.05
N TRP A 136 -21.34 -0.14 1.66
CA TRP A 136 -22.34 0.68 0.96
C TRP A 136 -21.78 2.02 0.48
N ALA A 137 -21.03 2.73 1.33
CA ALA A 137 -20.43 4.02 0.98
C ALA A 137 -19.41 3.88 -0.15
N GLU A 138 -18.56 2.83 -0.08
CA GLU A 138 -17.60 2.52 -1.14
C GLU A 138 -18.33 2.22 -2.47
N GLN A 139 -19.29 1.29 -2.46
CA GLN A 139 -20.05 0.94 -3.66
C GLN A 139 -20.73 2.15 -4.28
N SER A 140 -21.42 2.96 -3.48
CA SER A 140 -22.14 4.15 -3.96
C SER A 140 -21.21 5.15 -4.62
N ALA A 141 -20.03 5.37 -4.03
CA ALA A 141 -19.01 6.27 -4.57
C ALA A 141 -18.43 5.74 -5.89
N TYR A 142 -18.13 4.44 -5.98
CA TYR A 142 -17.58 3.83 -7.19
C TYR A 142 -18.58 3.84 -8.35
N GLU A 143 -19.83 3.47 -8.12
CA GLU A 143 -20.87 3.46 -9.15
C GLU A 143 -21.18 4.87 -9.69
N ALA A 144 -21.13 5.90 -8.82
CA ALA A 144 -21.40 7.29 -9.19
C ALA A 144 -20.17 8.04 -9.74
N ALA A 145 -18.95 7.57 -9.51
CA ALA A 145 -17.73 8.27 -9.91
C ALA A 145 -17.68 8.61 -11.41
N ASN A 146 -17.08 9.75 -11.74
CA ASN A 146 -16.79 10.14 -13.11
C ASN A 146 -15.62 9.33 -13.70
N ALA A 147 -14.64 8.98 -12.86
CA ALA A 147 -13.57 8.03 -13.19
C ALA A 147 -13.09 7.31 -11.95
N ILE A 148 -12.52 6.11 -12.15
CA ILE A 148 -11.91 5.28 -11.12
C ILE A 148 -10.48 4.99 -11.55
N ILE A 149 -9.51 5.37 -10.72
CA ILE A 149 -8.12 5.00 -10.88
C ILE A 149 -7.90 3.67 -10.15
N ALA A 150 -7.62 2.62 -10.90
CA ALA A 150 -7.15 1.35 -10.35
C ALA A 150 -5.62 1.38 -10.30
N VAL A 151 -5.04 1.03 -9.15
CA VAL A 151 -3.57 1.07 -8.95
C VAL A 151 -2.82 -0.05 -9.67
N SER A 152 -3.54 -0.97 -10.31
CA SER A 152 -3.03 -2.07 -11.14
C SER A 152 -4.11 -2.60 -12.07
N ASP A 153 -3.74 -3.36 -13.10
CA ASP A 153 -4.71 -4.06 -13.96
C ASP A 153 -5.44 -5.15 -13.16
N GLY A 154 -4.75 -5.78 -12.19
CA GLY A 154 -5.37 -6.69 -11.23
C GLY A 154 -6.46 -5.98 -10.41
N MET A 155 -6.19 -4.78 -9.89
CA MET A 155 -7.19 -3.99 -9.17
C MET A 155 -8.34 -3.54 -10.08
N LYS A 156 -8.07 -3.22 -11.35
CA LYS A 156 -9.13 -2.92 -12.33
C LYS A 156 -10.08 -4.09 -12.50
N ALA A 157 -9.54 -5.30 -12.64
CA ALA A 157 -10.36 -6.52 -12.72
C ALA A 157 -11.17 -6.74 -11.43
N ASP A 158 -10.57 -6.51 -10.27
CA ASP A 158 -11.22 -6.62 -8.97
C ASP A 158 -12.37 -5.62 -8.81
N VAL A 159 -12.19 -4.34 -9.22
CA VAL A 159 -13.25 -3.31 -9.20
C VAL A 159 -14.43 -3.75 -10.04
N LEU A 160 -14.20 -4.17 -11.28
CA LEU A 160 -15.27 -4.58 -12.20
C LEU A 160 -15.99 -5.85 -11.73
N LYS A 161 -15.30 -6.74 -11.03
CA LYS A 161 -15.89 -7.93 -10.43
C LYS A 161 -16.70 -7.61 -9.18
N ALA A 162 -16.17 -6.73 -8.31
CA ALA A 162 -16.81 -6.38 -7.04
C ALA A 162 -18.04 -5.47 -7.24
N TYR A 163 -17.99 -4.59 -8.25
CA TYR A 163 -19.03 -3.59 -8.55
C TYR A 163 -19.49 -3.70 -10.02
N PRO A 164 -20.34 -4.69 -10.34
CA PRO A 164 -20.77 -4.97 -11.72
C PRO A 164 -21.52 -3.83 -12.42
N ASN A 165 -22.05 -2.86 -11.65
CA ASN A 165 -22.74 -1.69 -12.19
C ASN A 165 -21.79 -0.56 -12.61
N VAL A 166 -20.50 -0.67 -12.32
CA VAL A 166 -19.49 0.30 -12.75
C VAL A 166 -19.24 0.15 -14.25
N ASP A 167 -19.35 1.26 -15.00
CA ASP A 167 -18.98 1.30 -16.42
C ASP A 167 -17.47 1.01 -16.57
N PRO A 168 -17.07 -0.06 -17.31
CA PRO A 168 -15.67 -0.39 -17.52
C PRO A 168 -14.83 0.74 -18.16
N ASN A 169 -15.45 1.63 -18.93
CA ASN A 169 -14.79 2.76 -19.56
C ASN A 169 -14.34 3.84 -18.57
N LYS A 170 -14.94 3.87 -17.37
CA LYS A 170 -14.58 4.79 -16.30
C LYS A 170 -13.38 4.27 -15.48
N VAL A 171 -13.00 3.00 -15.60
CA VAL A 171 -11.91 2.40 -14.81
C VAL A 171 -10.61 2.46 -15.61
N VAL A 172 -9.67 3.27 -15.12
CA VAL A 172 -8.36 3.51 -15.74
C VAL A 172 -7.26 2.97 -14.82
N THR A 173 -6.30 2.26 -15.37
CA THR A 173 -5.12 1.82 -14.61
C THR A 173 -4.09 2.95 -14.59
N ILE A 174 -3.79 3.47 -13.39
CA ILE A 174 -2.65 4.36 -13.12
C ILE A 174 -1.90 3.77 -11.93
N ARG A 175 -0.70 3.21 -12.20
CA ARG A 175 0.06 2.49 -11.18
C ARG A 175 0.66 3.46 -10.15
N ASN A 176 0.86 2.98 -8.92
CA ASN A 176 1.58 3.75 -7.91
C ASN A 176 3.05 3.93 -8.32
N GLY A 177 3.63 5.04 -7.89
CA GLY A 177 5.05 5.32 -8.09
C GLY A 177 5.91 4.97 -6.89
N VAL A 178 7.21 5.13 -7.07
CA VAL A 178 8.23 5.12 -6.02
C VAL A 178 9.18 6.29 -6.22
N ASP A 179 9.65 6.86 -5.11
CA ASP A 179 10.74 7.85 -5.13
C ASP A 179 12.09 7.10 -5.03
N VAL A 180 12.70 6.84 -6.17
CA VAL A 180 13.97 6.12 -6.27
C VAL A 180 15.18 6.93 -5.80
N THR A 181 15.02 8.22 -5.52
CA THR A 181 16.07 9.03 -4.87
C THR A 181 16.01 8.83 -3.35
N ARG A 182 14.82 8.68 -2.83
CA ARG A 182 14.57 8.41 -1.42
C ARG A 182 14.79 6.93 -1.09
N PHE A 183 14.30 6.01 -1.92
CA PHE A 183 14.58 4.58 -1.84
C PHE A 183 15.73 4.24 -2.78
N ALA A 184 16.96 4.45 -2.32
CA ALA A 184 18.21 4.18 -3.00
C ALA A 184 19.11 3.35 -2.10
N PRO A 185 20.12 2.65 -2.66
CA PRO A 185 21.11 1.94 -1.86
C PRO A 185 21.73 2.84 -0.79
N ASN A 186 21.62 2.46 0.48
CA ASN A 186 22.11 3.20 1.62
C ASN A 186 23.17 2.38 2.39
N HIS A 187 24.43 2.71 2.16
CA HIS A 187 25.57 2.11 2.86
C HIS A 187 26.16 3.02 3.96
N GLN A 188 25.53 4.19 4.20
CA GLN A 188 26.02 5.17 5.18
C GLN A 188 25.45 4.92 6.59
N THR A 189 24.23 4.40 6.66
CA THR A 189 23.56 4.06 7.92
C THR A 189 23.85 2.60 8.27
N ASP A 190 24.36 2.34 9.46
CA ASP A 190 24.61 0.98 9.95
C ASP A 190 23.42 0.50 10.82
N ALA A 191 22.30 0.26 10.18
CA ALA A 191 21.11 -0.24 10.86
C ALA A 191 21.30 -1.71 11.32
N GLN A 192 22.10 -2.48 10.61
CA GLN A 192 22.40 -3.87 10.96
C GLN A 192 23.03 -3.96 12.34
N SER A 193 24.09 -3.19 12.62
CA SER A 193 24.72 -3.14 13.94
C SER A 193 23.76 -2.66 15.01
N LYS A 194 22.94 -1.64 14.73
CA LYS A 194 21.94 -1.13 15.68
C LYS A 194 20.98 -2.21 16.16
N TYR A 195 20.50 -3.06 15.24
CA TYR A 195 19.54 -4.13 15.54
C TYR A 195 20.21 -5.48 15.84
N GLY A 196 21.55 -5.54 15.91
CA GLY A 196 22.31 -6.75 16.18
C GLY A 196 22.20 -7.81 15.07
N ILE A 197 21.91 -7.38 13.84
CA ILE A 197 21.77 -8.25 12.67
C ILE A 197 23.17 -8.62 12.19
N THR A 198 23.41 -9.93 12.03
CA THR A 198 24.71 -10.45 11.60
C THR A 198 24.54 -11.48 10.49
N GLY A 199 25.51 -11.53 9.58
CA GLY A 199 25.49 -12.47 8.47
C GLY A 199 24.49 -12.10 7.37
N ARG A 200 24.22 -13.04 6.48
CA ARG A 200 23.29 -12.90 5.37
C ARG A 200 21.85 -13.04 5.84
N TYR A 201 20.95 -12.21 5.33
CA TYR A 201 19.54 -12.25 5.73
C TYR A 201 18.58 -11.91 4.61
N ALA A 202 17.37 -12.45 4.74
CA ALA A 202 16.21 -12.00 4.01
C ALA A 202 15.36 -11.08 4.91
N ILE A 203 14.59 -10.17 4.31
CA ILE A 203 13.80 -9.18 5.04
C ILE A 203 12.32 -9.18 4.62
N PHE A 204 11.44 -9.10 5.61
CA PHE A 204 10.03 -8.74 5.44
C PHE A 204 9.81 -7.33 5.98
N VAL A 205 9.10 -6.49 5.21
CA VAL A 205 8.69 -5.14 5.64
C VAL A 205 7.18 -5.00 5.48
N GLY A 206 6.48 -4.67 6.56
CA GLY A 206 5.05 -4.44 6.49
C GLY A 206 4.33 -4.54 7.83
N ARG A 207 3.03 -4.26 7.82
CA ARG A 207 2.17 -4.44 9.01
C ARG A 207 1.85 -5.91 9.23
N ILE A 208 1.59 -6.27 10.46
CA ILE A 208 1.11 -7.61 10.81
C ILE A 208 -0.40 -7.67 10.53
N THR A 209 -0.76 -8.13 9.33
CA THR A 209 -2.14 -8.29 8.89
C THR A 209 -2.32 -9.64 8.21
N ARG A 210 -3.55 -10.17 8.17
CA ARG A 210 -3.87 -11.39 7.41
C ARG A 210 -3.46 -11.24 5.95
N GLN A 211 -3.75 -10.07 5.37
CA GLN A 211 -3.44 -9.73 3.98
C GLN A 211 -1.96 -9.91 3.62
N LYS A 212 -1.05 -9.55 4.53
CA LYS A 212 0.41 -9.60 4.29
C LYS A 212 1.01 -10.99 4.40
N GLY A 213 0.26 -11.98 4.87
CA GLY A 213 0.66 -13.39 4.86
C GLY A 213 1.87 -13.73 5.74
N LEU A 214 2.22 -12.90 6.72
CA LEU A 214 3.42 -13.09 7.55
C LEU A 214 3.43 -14.44 8.26
N ALA A 215 2.28 -14.94 8.70
CA ALA A 215 2.17 -16.27 9.31
C ALA A 215 2.62 -17.38 8.34
N HIS A 216 2.29 -17.27 7.05
CA HIS A 216 2.74 -18.22 6.02
C HIS A 216 4.25 -18.17 5.84
N LEU A 217 4.84 -16.96 5.82
CA LEU A 217 6.29 -16.79 5.76
C LEU A 217 6.97 -17.49 6.94
N LEU A 218 6.48 -17.28 8.17
CA LEU A 218 7.09 -17.85 9.36
C LEU A 218 7.02 -19.39 9.36
N ARG A 219 5.92 -19.97 8.87
CA ARG A 219 5.82 -21.42 8.68
C ARG A 219 6.75 -21.95 7.59
N ALA A 220 6.86 -21.23 6.46
CA ALA A 220 7.81 -21.54 5.41
C ALA A 220 9.26 -21.45 5.92
N TRP A 221 9.57 -20.41 6.72
CA TRP A 221 10.92 -20.19 7.26
C TRP A 221 11.44 -21.31 8.16
N LYS A 222 10.56 -22.08 8.80
CA LYS A 222 10.94 -23.28 9.57
C LYS A 222 11.65 -24.34 8.71
N LYS A 223 11.43 -24.31 7.39
CA LYS A 223 11.98 -25.25 6.40
C LYS A 223 13.25 -24.70 5.73
N VAL A 224 13.57 -23.43 5.94
CA VAL A 224 14.75 -22.75 5.38
C VAL A 224 15.98 -23.05 6.22
N SER A 225 17.16 -23.18 5.59
CA SER A 225 18.44 -23.41 6.26
C SER A 225 18.70 -22.43 7.40
N ALA A 226 19.27 -22.93 8.51
CA ALA A 226 19.59 -22.11 9.67
C ALA A 226 20.78 -21.16 9.45
N GLU A 227 21.47 -21.27 8.33
CA GLU A 227 22.55 -20.35 7.97
C GLU A 227 22.05 -18.96 7.55
N TYR A 228 20.78 -18.87 7.05
CA TYR A 228 20.18 -17.61 6.62
C TYR A 228 19.40 -16.95 7.74
N GLY A 229 19.58 -15.63 7.88
CA GLY A 229 18.86 -14.82 8.84
C GLY A 229 17.53 -14.29 8.31
N LEU A 230 16.58 -14.03 9.20
CA LEU A 230 15.29 -13.40 8.91
C LEU A 230 15.15 -12.11 9.70
N VAL A 231 14.97 -11.00 9.00
CA VAL A 231 14.64 -9.71 9.58
C VAL A 231 13.17 -9.40 9.33
N LEU A 232 12.45 -9.11 10.38
CA LEU A 232 11.03 -8.75 10.34
C LEU A 232 10.88 -7.30 10.79
N ALA A 233 10.85 -6.37 9.84
CA ALA A 233 10.44 -4.97 10.09
C ALA A 233 8.91 -4.91 10.05
N ALA A 234 8.30 -5.41 11.14
CA ALA A 234 6.87 -5.67 11.23
C ALA A 234 6.28 -4.98 12.47
N GLY A 235 5.55 -3.92 12.24
CA GLY A 235 4.92 -3.10 13.28
C GLY A 235 3.65 -3.71 13.87
N SER A 236 2.86 -2.88 14.55
CA SER A 236 1.66 -3.29 15.27
C SER A 236 0.67 -4.08 14.41
N PRO A 237 0.05 -5.12 14.97
CA PRO A 237 -0.98 -5.88 14.29
C PRO A 237 -2.28 -5.08 14.13
N ASP A 238 -2.99 -5.32 13.03
CA ASP A 238 -4.33 -4.75 12.80
C ASP A 238 -5.39 -5.38 13.71
N GLU A 239 -5.18 -6.63 14.11
CA GLU A 239 -6.12 -7.44 14.92
C GLU A 239 -5.36 -8.23 15.99
N PRO A 240 -5.92 -8.38 17.21
CA PRO A 240 -5.29 -9.15 18.29
C PRO A 240 -4.99 -10.61 17.91
N GLY A 241 -5.90 -11.26 17.17
CA GLY A 241 -5.76 -12.66 16.79
C GLY A 241 -4.54 -12.93 15.91
N ILE A 242 -4.37 -12.17 14.81
CA ILE A 242 -3.19 -12.32 13.94
C ILE A 242 -1.91 -11.88 14.65
N GLY A 243 -2.01 -10.88 15.55
CA GLY A 243 -0.88 -10.45 16.37
C GLY A 243 -0.37 -11.57 17.26
N ALA A 244 -1.26 -12.26 17.98
CA ALA A 244 -0.90 -13.38 18.86
C ALA A 244 -0.34 -14.57 18.06
N GLU A 245 -0.93 -14.92 16.91
CA GLU A 245 -0.45 -15.99 16.03
C GLU A 245 0.99 -15.71 15.55
N VAL A 246 1.23 -14.53 15.02
CA VAL A 246 2.54 -14.13 14.51
C VAL A 246 3.58 -14.06 15.61
N ALA A 247 3.25 -13.48 16.77
CA ALA A 247 4.16 -13.43 17.91
C ALA A 247 4.57 -14.84 18.37
N GLY A 248 3.61 -15.77 18.49
CA GLY A 248 3.91 -17.17 18.86
C GLY A 248 4.84 -17.87 17.87
N LEU A 249 4.63 -17.66 16.55
CA LEU A 249 5.49 -18.23 15.50
C LEU A 249 6.91 -17.64 15.53
N ILE A 250 7.04 -16.34 15.81
CA ILE A 250 8.35 -15.69 15.94
C ILE A 250 9.10 -16.22 17.17
N GLU A 251 8.42 -16.31 18.32
CA GLU A 251 9.01 -16.85 19.55
C GLU A 251 9.45 -18.32 19.38
N GLU A 252 8.69 -19.12 18.64
CA GLU A 252 9.08 -20.49 18.30
C GLU A 252 10.35 -20.52 17.46
N LEU A 253 10.42 -19.71 16.39
CA LEU A 253 11.63 -19.61 15.56
C LEU A 253 12.84 -19.10 16.34
N GLN A 254 12.67 -18.10 17.22
CA GLN A 254 13.77 -17.53 18.03
C GLN A 254 14.28 -18.50 19.09
N ARG A 255 13.47 -19.48 19.52
CA ARG A 255 13.95 -20.59 20.39
C ARG A 255 14.87 -21.55 19.64
N GLU A 256 14.61 -21.77 18.36
CA GLU A 256 15.38 -22.71 17.53
C GLU A 256 16.59 -22.05 16.86
N ARG A 257 16.53 -20.75 16.59
CA ARG A 257 17.53 -19.98 15.81
C ARG A 257 17.82 -18.64 16.44
N LYS A 258 19.10 -18.21 16.44
CA LYS A 258 19.50 -16.89 16.95
C LYS A 258 19.43 -15.77 15.91
N ASN A 259 19.27 -16.12 14.64
CA ASN A 259 19.30 -15.20 13.50
C ASN A 259 17.90 -14.82 12.98
N VAL A 260 16.96 -14.62 13.90
CA VAL A 260 15.62 -14.08 13.63
C VAL A 260 15.43 -12.80 14.44
N TRP A 261 15.35 -11.68 13.77
CA TRP A 261 15.24 -10.35 14.38
C TRP A 261 13.88 -9.77 14.10
N TRP A 262 13.21 -9.27 15.13
CA TRP A 262 11.91 -8.63 15.02
C TRP A 262 11.99 -7.17 15.47
N ILE A 263 11.90 -6.25 14.50
CA ILE A 263 11.83 -4.81 14.69
C ILE A 263 10.33 -4.45 14.78
N LYS A 264 9.86 -4.20 16.00
CA LYS A 264 8.42 -3.98 16.30
C LYS A 264 7.96 -2.56 16.02
N GLU A 265 8.88 -1.61 16.01
CA GLU A 265 8.62 -0.21 15.76
C GLU A 265 8.80 0.12 14.29
N MET A 266 8.16 1.21 13.84
CA MET A 266 8.40 1.71 12.50
C MET A 266 9.84 2.21 12.43
N ALA A 267 10.69 1.54 11.67
CA ALA A 267 12.06 1.96 11.48
C ALA A 267 12.10 3.35 10.78
N PRO A 268 12.97 4.26 11.23
CA PRO A 268 13.26 5.49 10.50
C PRO A 268 13.64 5.19 9.04
N HIS A 269 13.35 6.13 8.15
CA HIS A 269 13.55 5.92 6.71
C HIS A 269 14.98 5.49 6.36
N ASP A 270 15.99 6.15 6.93
CA ASP A 270 17.39 5.84 6.64
C ASP A 270 17.79 4.45 7.15
N GLU A 271 17.24 4.01 8.27
CA GLU A 271 17.43 2.66 8.79
C GLU A 271 16.72 1.62 7.92
N LEU A 272 15.49 1.91 7.46
CA LEU A 272 14.75 1.02 6.57
C LEU A 272 15.48 0.83 5.24
N THR A 273 15.96 1.90 4.62
CA THR A 273 16.73 1.81 3.36
C THR A 273 18.06 1.08 3.55
N SER A 274 18.74 1.27 4.69
CA SER A 274 19.92 0.50 5.04
C SER A 274 19.63 -0.99 5.22
N LEU A 275 18.52 -1.33 5.92
CA LEU A 275 18.10 -2.73 6.11
C LEU A 275 17.69 -3.39 4.78
N LEU A 276 17.01 -2.67 3.89
CA LEU A 276 16.69 -3.17 2.55
C LEU A 276 17.95 -3.38 1.74
N THR A 277 18.85 -2.38 1.68
CA THR A 277 20.11 -2.47 0.93
C THR A 277 21.00 -3.60 1.39
N GLY A 278 21.04 -3.87 2.69
CA GLY A 278 21.85 -4.96 3.27
C GLY A 278 21.21 -6.34 3.18
N ALA A 279 19.94 -6.43 2.82
CA ALA A 279 19.24 -7.70 2.66
C ALA A 279 19.60 -8.37 1.33
N ASP A 280 19.81 -9.68 1.36
CA ASP A 280 19.96 -10.46 0.13
C ASP A 280 18.64 -10.59 -0.63
N LEU A 281 17.50 -10.66 0.10
CA LEU A 281 16.19 -10.95 -0.48
C LEU A 281 15.08 -10.26 0.31
N PHE A 282 14.20 -9.55 -0.39
CA PHE A 282 12.95 -9.03 0.17
C PHE A 282 11.84 -10.05 0.00
N LEU A 283 11.07 -10.31 1.06
CA LEU A 283 10.04 -11.35 1.12
C LEU A 283 8.64 -10.74 1.24
N CYS A 284 7.74 -11.07 0.32
CA CYS A 284 6.35 -10.63 0.37
C CYS A 284 5.36 -11.78 0.11
N PRO A 285 4.94 -12.51 1.15
CA PRO A 285 4.01 -13.63 1.05
C PRO A 285 2.54 -13.18 1.06
N SER A 286 2.23 -12.00 0.55
CA SER A 286 0.87 -11.42 0.60
C SER A 286 -0.16 -12.36 -0.05
N ILE A 287 -1.33 -12.48 0.57
CA ILE A 287 -2.48 -13.22 0.00
C ILE A 287 -3.41 -12.31 -0.81
N TYR A 288 -3.27 -11.02 -0.62
CA TYR A 288 -3.94 -9.96 -1.39
C TYR A 288 -3.05 -8.73 -1.42
N GLU A 289 -2.72 -8.22 -2.59
CA GLU A 289 -1.88 -7.04 -2.77
C GLU A 289 -2.35 -6.22 -3.98
N PRO A 290 -2.92 -5.04 -3.77
CA PRO A 290 -3.41 -4.20 -4.86
C PRO A 290 -2.36 -3.83 -5.90
N LEU A 291 -1.16 -3.45 -5.46
CA LEU A 291 0.03 -3.28 -6.31
C LEU A 291 1.31 -3.70 -5.59
N GLY A 292 1.55 -3.15 -4.38
CA GLY A 292 2.74 -3.45 -3.59
C GLY A 292 3.84 -2.40 -3.72
N ILE A 293 3.61 -1.20 -3.17
CA ILE A 293 4.63 -0.13 -3.15
C ILE A 293 5.93 -0.61 -2.49
N VAL A 294 5.82 -1.42 -1.43
CA VAL A 294 7.00 -1.94 -0.71
C VAL A 294 7.95 -2.78 -1.58
N HIS A 295 7.43 -3.42 -2.64
CA HIS A 295 8.29 -4.11 -3.61
C HIS A 295 9.12 -3.11 -4.40
N LEU A 296 8.50 -1.99 -4.81
CA LEU A 296 9.19 -0.90 -5.51
C LEU A 296 10.23 -0.24 -4.61
N GLU A 297 9.96 -0.11 -3.31
CA GLU A 297 10.89 0.40 -2.31
C GLU A 297 12.11 -0.53 -2.17
N ALA A 298 11.89 -1.85 -2.09
CA ALA A 298 12.97 -2.85 -2.07
C ALA A 298 13.78 -2.83 -3.37
N MET A 299 13.10 -2.82 -4.52
CA MET A 299 13.73 -2.72 -5.84
C MET A 299 14.55 -1.42 -5.98
N GLY A 300 14.05 -0.30 -5.46
CA GLY A 300 14.78 0.96 -5.39
C GLY A 300 16.09 0.85 -4.62
N CYS A 301 16.13 0.03 -3.58
CA CYS A 301 17.33 -0.27 -2.78
C CYS A 301 18.22 -1.39 -3.37
N GLU A 302 17.99 -1.82 -4.60
CA GLU A 302 18.68 -2.93 -5.28
C GLU A 302 18.49 -4.29 -4.61
N THR A 303 17.41 -4.51 -3.89
CA THR A 303 17.09 -5.77 -3.24
C THR A 303 16.21 -6.63 -4.14
N ALA A 304 16.64 -7.87 -4.42
CA ALA A 304 15.84 -8.85 -5.15
C ALA A 304 14.54 -9.18 -4.39
N VAL A 305 13.47 -9.51 -5.12
CA VAL A 305 12.15 -9.73 -4.53
C VAL A 305 11.71 -11.18 -4.70
N LEU A 306 11.25 -11.81 -3.61
CA LEU A 306 10.44 -13.03 -3.66
C LEU A 306 9.05 -12.71 -3.14
N ALA A 307 8.04 -12.90 -3.97
CA ALA A 307 6.67 -12.54 -3.62
C ALA A 307 5.65 -13.57 -4.10
N SER A 308 4.45 -13.54 -3.54
CA SER A 308 3.32 -14.30 -4.06
C SER A 308 2.80 -13.70 -5.37
N ARG A 309 2.31 -14.56 -6.27
CA ARG A 309 1.70 -14.16 -7.55
C ARG A 309 0.23 -13.79 -7.32
N VAL A 310 -0.03 -12.63 -6.72
CA VAL A 310 -1.40 -12.15 -6.43
C VAL A 310 -1.55 -10.67 -6.77
N GLY A 311 -2.78 -10.27 -7.14
CA GLY A 311 -3.14 -8.88 -7.40
C GLY A 311 -2.22 -8.19 -8.40
N GLY A 312 -1.70 -7.02 -8.02
CA GLY A 312 -0.79 -6.22 -8.85
C GLY A 312 0.70 -6.59 -8.73
N ILE A 313 1.09 -7.56 -7.87
CA ILE A 313 2.50 -7.94 -7.71
C ILE A 313 3.16 -8.34 -9.05
N PRO A 314 2.51 -9.14 -9.95
CA PRO A 314 3.11 -9.50 -11.23
C PRO A 314 3.33 -8.31 -12.19
N GLU A 315 2.72 -7.16 -11.91
CA GLU A 315 2.93 -5.94 -12.70
C GLU A 315 4.17 -5.17 -12.24
N VAL A 316 4.57 -5.37 -10.98
CA VAL A 316 5.76 -4.76 -10.37
C VAL A 316 6.97 -5.66 -10.56
N VAL A 317 6.87 -6.91 -10.12
CA VAL A 317 7.96 -7.90 -10.14
C VAL A 317 7.90 -8.70 -11.44
N GLU A 318 8.95 -8.61 -12.24
CA GLU A 318 9.15 -9.37 -13.44
C GLU A 318 9.80 -10.70 -13.09
N ASP A 319 9.00 -11.77 -13.25
CA ASP A 319 9.39 -13.11 -12.78
C ASP A 319 10.66 -13.61 -13.49
N ASN A 320 11.63 -14.08 -12.74
CA ASN A 320 12.97 -14.49 -13.16
C ASN A 320 13.91 -13.35 -13.61
N GLU A 321 13.45 -12.09 -13.63
CA GLU A 321 14.27 -10.93 -14.04
C GLU A 321 14.57 -10.01 -12.87
N THR A 322 13.53 -9.55 -12.15
CA THR A 322 13.68 -8.65 -11.00
C THR A 322 13.39 -9.34 -9.67
N GLY A 323 12.98 -10.61 -9.71
CA GLY A 323 12.62 -11.41 -8.57
C GLY A 323 11.98 -12.74 -8.97
N ARG A 324 11.34 -13.40 -8.02
CA ARG A 324 10.59 -14.65 -8.23
C ARG A 324 9.17 -14.52 -7.69
N LEU A 325 8.24 -15.17 -8.37
CA LEU A 325 6.83 -15.20 -7.99
C LEU A 325 6.39 -16.63 -7.67
N VAL A 326 5.73 -16.81 -6.52
CA VAL A 326 5.16 -18.07 -6.06
C VAL A 326 3.66 -18.02 -6.13
N ASP A 327 3.04 -19.02 -6.74
CA ASP A 327 1.58 -19.10 -6.88
C ASP A 327 0.91 -19.32 -5.53
N TYR A 328 -0.02 -18.43 -5.17
CA TYR A 328 -0.84 -18.56 -3.96
C TYR A 328 -2.17 -19.23 -4.29
N ASN A 329 -2.53 -20.24 -3.49
CA ASN A 329 -3.83 -20.89 -3.56
C ASN A 329 -4.38 -21.15 -2.14
N ALA A 330 -5.45 -20.46 -1.80
CA ALA A 330 -6.09 -20.57 -0.48
C ALA A 330 -6.58 -22.00 -0.15
N ASN A 331 -6.82 -22.85 -1.17
CA ASN A 331 -7.21 -24.24 -0.98
C ASN A 331 -6.02 -25.20 -0.82
N ASN A 332 -4.77 -24.71 -0.95
CA ASN A 332 -3.56 -25.51 -0.84
C ASN A 332 -2.41 -24.69 -0.24
N ILE A 333 -2.59 -24.30 1.00
CA ILE A 333 -1.65 -23.43 1.74
C ILE A 333 -0.31 -24.13 1.97
N ASP A 334 -0.32 -25.42 2.28
CA ASP A 334 0.91 -26.20 2.51
C ASP A 334 1.83 -26.21 1.29
N LYS A 335 1.24 -26.28 0.08
CA LYS A 335 2.01 -26.18 -1.16
C LYS A 335 2.63 -24.80 -1.29
N PHE A 336 1.88 -23.73 -1.05
CA PHE A 336 2.39 -22.36 -1.11
C PHE A 336 3.57 -22.14 -0.15
N GLU A 337 3.42 -22.58 1.13
CA GLU A 337 4.47 -22.45 2.14
C GLU A 337 5.72 -23.27 1.78
N ASN A 338 5.54 -24.48 1.20
CA ASN A 338 6.65 -25.29 0.72
C ASN A 338 7.36 -24.66 -0.48
N ASP A 339 6.61 -24.22 -1.47
CA ASP A 339 7.18 -23.58 -2.66
C ASP A 339 7.91 -22.29 -2.30
N PHE A 340 7.35 -21.50 -1.37
CA PHE A 340 7.98 -20.26 -0.89
C PHE A 340 9.31 -20.56 -0.18
N ALA A 341 9.34 -21.59 0.69
CA ALA A 341 10.58 -22.03 1.34
C ALA A 341 11.63 -22.51 0.34
N ASN A 342 11.24 -23.32 -0.65
CA ASN A 342 12.13 -23.82 -1.70
C ASN A 342 12.72 -22.66 -2.53
N GLN A 343 11.91 -21.65 -2.85
CA GLN A 343 12.40 -20.48 -3.57
C GLN A 343 13.33 -19.61 -2.74
N ILE A 344 13.13 -19.50 -1.43
CA ILE A 344 14.08 -18.85 -0.53
C ILE A 344 15.44 -19.57 -0.59
N GLU A 345 15.46 -20.89 -0.44
CA GLU A 345 16.68 -21.70 -0.49
C GLU A 345 17.42 -21.54 -1.81
N GLU A 346 16.70 -21.68 -2.93
CA GLU A 346 17.29 -21.56 -4.28
C GLU A 346 17.92 -20.18 -4.47
N LEU A 347 17.21 -19.10 -4.12
CA LEU A 347 17.69 -17.74 -4.29
C LEU A 347 18.84 -17.40 -3.34
N MET A 348 18.69 -17.71 -2.04
CA MET A 348 19.73 -17.41 -1.04
C MET A 348 21.03 -18.20 -1.28
N SER A 349 20.97 -19.37 -1.93
CA SER A 349 22.16 -20.13 -2.34
C SER A 349 22.89 -19.50 -3.54
N ASN A 350 22.29 -18.53 -4.25
CA ASN A 350 22.87 -17.90 -5.44
C ASN A 350 23.00 -16.36 -5.31
N PRO A 351 24.02 -15.85 -4.58
CA PRO A 351 24.21 -14.41 -4.40
C PRO A 351 24.36 -13.61 -5.69
N SER A 352 24.98 -14.19 -6.71
CA SER A 352 25.16 -13.52 -8.01
C SER A 352 23.83 -13.27 -8.73
N LEU A 353 22.91 -14.23 -8.62
CA LEU A 353 21.55 -14.10 -9.18
C LEU A 353 20.78 -13.00 -8.43
N LEU A 354 20.82 -13.00 -7.09
CA LEU A 354 20.18 -11.99 -6.25
C LEU A 354 20.68 -10.59 -6.58
N GLN A 355 21.99 -10.39 -6.72
CA GLN A 355 22.56 -9.11 -7.11
C GLN A 355 22.10 -8.67 -8.51
N SER A 356 22.04 -9.59 -9.47
CA SER A 356 21.55 -9.30 -10.82
C SER A 356 20.09 -8.88 -10.81
N MET A 357 19.23 -9.62 -10.08
CA MET A 357 17.80 -9.31 -9.92
C MET A 357 17.58 -7.97 -9.22
N GLY A 358 18.34 -7.67 -8.16
CA GLY A 358 18.24 -6.40 -7.45
C GLY A 358 18.55 -5.20 -8.35
N LYS A 359 19.65 -5.27 -9.12
CA LYS A 359 20.01 -4.22 -10.10
C LYS A 359 18.95 -4.06 -11.21
N ALA A 360 18.47 -5.17 -11.75
CA ALA A 360 17.38 -5.13 -12.74
C ALA A 360 16.11 -4.53 -12.15
N GLY A 361 15.81 -4.87 -10.89
CA GLY A 361 14.69 -4.30 -10.14
C GLY A 361 14.77 -2.78 -10.03
N ARG A 362 15.92 -2.23 -9.65
CA ARG A 362 16.13 -0.79 -9.58
C ARG A 362 15.92 -0.10 -10.92
N ILE A 363 16.53 -0.62 -11.99
CA ILE A 363 16.35 -0.08 -13.36
C ILE A 363 14.88 -0.06 -13.76
N ARG A 364 14.14 -1.12 -13.44
CA ARG A 364 12.70 -1.20 -13.71
C ARG A 364 11.91 -0.16 -12.89
N ALA A 365 12.19 -0.01 -11.60
CA ALA A 365 11.55 0.96 -10.72
C ALA A 365 11.76 2.40 -11.24
N GLU A 366 12.98 2.76 -11.60
CA GLU A 366 13.34 4.07 -12.16
C GLU A 366 12.61 4.36 -13.48
N LYS A 367 12.55 3.36 -14.37
CA LYS A 367 12.04 3.55 -15.73
C LYS A 367 10.50 3.58 -15.80
N HIS A 368 9.80 2.81 -14.95
CA HIS A 368 8.38 2.52 -15.12
C HIS A 368 7.48 3.00 -13.97
N PHE A 369 8.06 3.40 -12.81
CA PHE A 369 7.29 3.72 -11.61
C PHE A 369 7.66 5.08 -10.99
N GLY A 370 8.02 6.05 -11.81
CA GLY A 370 8.32 7.41 -11.34
C GLY A 370 7.05 8.23 -11.07
N TRP A 371 6.99 8.93 -9.94
CA TRP A 371 5.85 9.75 -9.53
C TRP A 371 5.50 10.88 -10.53
N ASP A 372 6.46 11.39 -11.28
CA ASP A 372 6.21 12.43 -12.29
C ASP A 372 5.31 11.93 -13.43
N ALA A 373 5.52 10.69 -13.87
CA ALA A 373 4.66 10.05 -14.87
C ALA A 373 3.25 9.82 -14.32
N VAL A 374 3.14 9.30 -13.09
CA VAL A 374 1.87 9.09 -12.39
C VAL A 374 1.08 10.40 -12.28
N ALA A 375 1.73 11.49 -11.90
CA ALA A 375 1.08 12.81 -11.80
C ALA A 375 0.56 13.30 -13.16
N LYS A 376 1.36 13.16 -14.22
CA LYS A 376 0.95 13.55 -15.58
C LYS A 376 -0.26 12.75 -16.07
N GLU A 377 -0.25 11.43 -15.91
CA GLU A 377 -1.39 10.57 -16.28
C GLU A 377 -2.66 10.95 -15.47
N THR A 378 -2.48 11.24 -14.19
CA THR A 378 -3.59 11.66 -13.31
C THR A 378 -4.18 13.00 -13.75
N ILE A 379 -3.34 13.99 -14.11
CA ILE A 379 -3.78 15.29 -14.63
C ILE A 379 -4.54 15.15 -15.95
N GLU A 380 -4.07 14.30 -16.85
CA GLU A 380 -4.78 14.05 -18.11
C GLU A 380 -6.18 13.41 -17.85
N LEU A 381 -6.29 12.53 -16.87
CA LEU A 381 -7.58 12.01 -16.44
C LEU A 381 -8.48 13.11 -15.87
N TYR A 382 -7.98 14.01 -15.02
CA TYR A 382 -8.74 15.13 -14.50
C TYR A 382 -9.29 16.02 -15.63
N LYS A 383 -8.45 16.39 -16.59
CA LYS A 383 -8.87 17.18 -17.75
C LYS A 383 -9.97 16.49 -18.59
N LYS A 384 -9.94 15.15 -18.63
CA LYS A 384 -10.94 14.36 -19.35
C LYS A 384 -12.31 14.36 -18.66
N VAL A 385 -12.34 14.30 -17.33
CA VAL A 385 -13.61 14.24 -16.57
C VAL A 385 -14.28 15.60 -16.34
N ILE A 386 -13.52 16.71 -16.47
CA ILE A 386 -14.03 18.09 -16.36
C ILE A 386 -14.71 18.54 -17.65
N ARG A 387 -14.37 17.98 -18.81
CA ARG A 387 -14.96 18.27 -20.12
C ARG A 387 -16.33 17.64 -20.29
#